data_3a8b4add93e65bd6768e89be36427866
#
_entry.id   3a8b4add93e65bd6768e89be36427866
#
_cell.length_a   1.000
_cell.length_b   1.000
_cell.length_c   1.000
_cell.angle_alpha   90.00
_cell.angle_beta   90.00
_cell.angle_gamma   90.00
#
_symmetry.space_group_name_H-M   'P 1'
#
loop_
_entity.id
_entity.type
_entity.pdbx_description
1 polymer ?
#
loop_
_entity_poly.entity_id
_entity_poly.type
_entity_poly.pdbx_seq_one_letter_code
_entity_poly.pdbx_strand_id
1 'polypeptide(L)'
;MPKIVDHESRRREIVDTVLRRIEAHGFASVSVRNIAADLKVSPSAVRHYFPSSEQMLASTLQMVREAQAARLAAGVSPMKDWDVREAWLQALPLDAVRRREAVVWLSTMMEAHSPVVRAVLAEANADLDRLCRVTVEELGCRESIAIESRALRAFTDGLTLNAVADPQAFDSDVLTLALDTYLARIKLNFAT
;
A
#
# COMPACT_ATOMS: atom_id res chain seq x y z
N MET A 1 -9.80 -27.50 -19.45
CA MET A 1 -9.81 -26.46 -18.43
C MET A 1 -8.44 -25.92 -17.97
N PRO A 2 -7.37 -25.90 -18.76
CA PRO A 2 -6.08 -25.34 -18.32
C PRO A 2 -5.89 -23.85 -18.59
N LYS A 3 -6.76 -23.21 -19.41
CA LYS A 3 -6.51 -21.86 -19.97
C LYS A 3 -6.71 -20.69 -19.01
N ILE A 4 -7.59 -20.80 -18.02
CA ILE A 4 -7.92 -19.70 -17.09
C ILE A 4 -6.86 -19.57 -16.00
N VAL A 5 -6.37 -20.70 -15.47
CA VAL A 5 -5.33 -20.73 -14.42
C VAL A 5 -4.00 -20.18 -14.97
N ASP A 6 -3.69 -20.43 -16.24
CA ASP A 6 -2.49 -19.93 -16.91
C ASP A 6 -2.53 -18.40 -17.11
N HIS A 7 -3.69 -17.83 -17.44
CA HIS A 7 -3.84 -16.39 -17.66
C HIS A 7 -3.63 -15.58 -16.38
N GLU A 8 -4.23 -16.00 -15.27
CA GLU A 8 -4.09 -15.37 -13.95
C GLU A 8 -2.67 -15.51 -13.41
N SER A 9 -2.09 -16.70 -13.52
CA SER A 9 -0.71 -16.99 -13.13
C SER A 9 0.27 -16.07 -13.88
N ARG A 10 0.06 -15.89 -15.18
CA ARG A 10 0.90 -15.01 -16.00
C ARG A 10 0.74 -13.55 -15.64
N ARG A 11 -0.47 -13.09 -15.33
CA ARG A 11 -0.68 -11.72 -14.82
C ARG A 11 0.09 -11.47 -13.52
N ARG A 12 0.03 -12.41 -12.57
CA ARG A 12 0.78 -12.33 -11.31
C ARG A 12 2.29 -12.27 -11.55
N GLU A 13 2.81 -13.13 -12.40
CA GLU A 13 4.24 -13.14 -12.76
C GLU A 13 4.71 -11.79 -13.35
N ILE A 14 3.89 -11.16 -14.19
CA ILE A 14 4.19 -9.83 -14.72
C ILE A 14 4.20 -8.79 -13.59
N VAL A 15 3.19 -8.79 -12.72
CA VAL A 15 3.11 -7.87 -11.58
C VAL A 15 4.28 -8.06 -10.61
N ASP A 16 4.65 -9.30 -10.28
CA ASP A 16 5.82 -9.58 -9.44
C ASP A 16 7.12 -9.05 -10.08
N THR A 17 7.20 -9.07 -11.41
CA THR A 17 8.33 -8.50 -12.14
C THR A 17 8.32 -6.98 -12.08
N VAL A 18 7.14 -6.34 -12.16
CA VAL A 18 6.98 -4.90 -11.94
C VAL A 18 7.46 -4.51 -10.54
N LEU A 19 7.04 -5.25 -9.50
CA LEU A 19 7.46 -5.01 -8.11
C LEU A 19 8.98 -5.07 -7.95
N ARG A 20 9.60 -6.14 -8.45
CA ARG A 20 11.07 -6.29 -8.40
C ARG A 20 11.79 -5.18 -9.15
N ARG A 21 11.25 -4.75 -10.29
CA ARG A 21 11.85 -3.68 -11.08
C ARG A 21 11.75 -2.33 -10.40
N ILE A 22 10.61 -2.01 -9.78
CA ILE A 22 10.43 -0.78 -8.99
C ILE A 22 11.46 -0.75 -7.85
N GLU A 23 11.63 -1.86 -7.15
CA GLU A 23 12.59 -1.98 -6.04
C GLU A 23 14.05 -1.77 -6.50
N ALA A 24 14.44 -2.36 -7.62
CA ALA A 24 15.82 -2.34 -8.11
C ALA A 24 16.20 -1.05 -8.86
N HIS A 25 15.27 -0.45 -9.58
CA HIS A 25 15.54 0.60 -10.57
C HIS A 25 14.61 1.82 -10.47
N GLY A 26 13.73 1.84 -9.48
CA GLY A 26 12.71 2.87 -9.32
C GLY A 26 11.57 2.78 -10.34
N PHE A 27 10.52 3.53 -10.07
CA PHE A 27 9.28 3.50 -10.86
C PHE A 27 9.49 3.94 -12.33
N ALA A 28 10.30 4.96 -12.59
CA ALA A 28 10.54 5.47 -13.96
C ALA A 28 11.09 4.39 -14.93
N SER A 29 11.60 3.27 -14.38
CA SER A 29 12.06 2.14 -15.18
C SER A 29 10.94 1.20 -15.66
N VAL A 30 9.71 1.34 -15.15
CA VAL A 30 8.59 0.46 -15.50
C VAL A 30 8.08 0.81 -16.90
N SER A 31 8.26 -0.11 -17.82
CA SER A 31 7.72 -0.03 -19.18
C SER A 31 7.43 -1.43 -19.70
N VAL A 32 6.49 -1.54 -20.64
CA VAL A 32 6.20 -2.82 -21.32
C VAL A 32 7.46 -3.46 -21.88
N ARG A 33 8.36 -2.65 -22.46
CA ARG A 33 9.63 -3.14 -23.05
C ARG A 33 10.56 -3.71 -21.98
N ASN A 34 10.72 -3.00 -20.88
CA ASN A 34 11.64 -3.41 -19.82
C ASN A 34 11.13 -4.67 -19.08
N ILE A 35 9.81 -4.71 -18.80
CA ILE A 35 9.19 -5.89 -18.19
C ILE A 35 9.28 -7.11 -19.11
N ALA A 36 9.09 -6.93 -20.42
CA ALA A 36 9.25 -8.00 -21.39
C ALA A 36 10.70 -8.53 -21.43
N ALA A 37 11.69 -7.63 -21.34
CA ALA A 37 13.09 -8.00 -21.28
C ALA A 37 13.42 -8.81 -20.00
N ASP A 38 12.93 -8.37 -18.85
CA ASP A 38 13.14 -9.05 -17.56
C ASP A 38 12.52 -10.47 -17.56
N LEU A 39 11.35 -10.61 -18.19
CA LEU A 39 10.65 -11.90 -18.37
C LEU A 39 11.19 -12.76 -19.52
N LYS A 40 12.11 -12.23 -20.34
CA LYS A 40 12.64 -12.87 -21.56
C LYS A 40 11.53 -13.25 -22.55
N VAL A 41 10.55 -12.38 -22.73
CA VAL A 41 9.44 -12.54 -23.68
C VAL A 41 9.36 -11.35 -24.63
N SER A 42 8.51 -11.44 -25.65
CA SER A 42 8.27 -10.30 -26.55
C SER A 42 7.41 -9.21 -25.87
N PRO A 43 7.59 -7.91 -26.20
CA PRO A 43 6.71 -6.85 -25.75
C PRO A 43 5.23 -7.07 -26.08
N SER A 44 4.93 -7.76 -27.18
CA SER A 44 3.55 -8.12 -27.56
C SER A 44 2.94 -9.13 -26.60
N ALA A 45 3.73 -10.05 -26.05
CA ALA A 45 3.27 -10.99 -25.02
C ALA A 45 2.87 -10.27 -23.74
N VAL A 46 3.61 -9.24 -23.30
CA VAL A 46 3.22 -8.43 -22.15
C VAL A 46 2.00 -7.56 -22.45
N ARG A 47 1.94 -6.93 -23.66
CA ARG A 47 0.78 -6.11 -24.07
C ARG A 47 -0.52 -6.89 -24.15
N HIS A 48 -0.46 -8.18 -24.36
CA HIS A 48 -1.64 -9.05 -24.33
C HIS A 48 -2.33 -9.04 -22.95
N TYR A 49 -1.56 -8.90 -21.88
CA TYR A 49 -2.05 -8.85 -20.50
C TYR A 49 -2.23 -7.42 -19.99
N PHE A 50 -1.33 -6.53 -20.37
CA PHE A 50 -1.29 -5.13 -19.95
C PHE A 50 -0.96 -4.22 -21.14
N PRO A 51 -1.98 -3.61 -21.76
CA PRO A 51 -1.80 -2.76 -22.92
C PRO A 51 -0.85 -1.58 -22.70
N SER A 52 -0.73 -1.08 -21.45
CA SER A 52 0.13 0.07 -21.13
C SER A 52 0.83 -0.08 -19.79
N SER A 53 1.83 0.77 -19.51
CA SER A 53 2.54 0.85 -18.23
C SER A 53 1.61 1.28 -17.10
N GLU A 54 0.69 2.19 -17.37
CA GLU A 54 -0.30 2.67 -16.40
C GLU A 54 -1.24 1.54 -15.96
N GLN A 55 -1.64 0.67 -16.88
CA GLN A 55 -2.46 -0.51 -16.53
C GLN A 55 -1.67 -1.54 -15.74
N MET A 56 -0.38 -1.74 -16.02
CA MET A 56 0.48 -2.58 -15.19
C MET A 56 0.58 -2.00 -13.77
N LEU A 57 0.82 -0.70 -13.63
CA LEU A 57 0.93 -0.03 -12.33
C LEU A 57 -0.39 -0.12 -11.55
N ALA A 58 -1.51 0.21 -12.18
CA ALA A 58 -2.83 0.12 -11.54
C ALA A 58 -3.13 -1.31 -11.05
N SER A 59 -2.85 -2.32 -11.87
CA SER A 59 -3.01 -3.72 -11.47
C SER A 59 -2.05 -4.13 -10.35
N THR A 60 -0.84 -3.58 -10.33
CA THR A 60 0.13 -3.82 -9.26
C THR A 60 -0.37 -3.24 -7.94
N LEU A 61 -0.87 -2.00 -7.94
CA LEU A 61 -1.47 -1.39 -6.74
C LEU A 61 -2.71 -2.16 -6.27
N GLN A 62 -3.55 -2.62 -7.20
CA GLN A 62 -4.72 -3.42 -6.86
C GLN A 62 -4.32 -4.73 -6.15
N MET A 63 -3.31 -5.45 -6.66
CA MET A 63 -2.82 -6.66 -6.00
C MET A 63 -2.19 -6.38 -4.63
N VAL A 64 -1.51 -5.24 -4.46
CA VAL A 64 -1.00 -4.79 -3.15
C VAL A 64 -2.16 -4.60 -2.18
N ARG A 65 -3.23 -3.90 -2.58
CA ARG A 65 -4.43 -3.70 -1.76
C ARG A 65 -5.08 -5.02 -1.35
N GLU A 66 -5.22 -5.95 -2.28
CA GLU A 66 -5.78 -7.29 -2.03
C GLU A 66 -4.92 -8.08 -1.02
N ALA A 67 -3.59 -8.01 -1.15
CA ALA A 67 -2.67 -8.63 -0.21
C ALA A 67 -2.74 -8.01 1.19
N GLN A 68 -2.85 -6.68 1.28
CA GLN A 68 -3.05 -5.97 2.55
C GLN A 68 -4.39 -6.34 3.19
N ALA A 69 -5.47 -6.35 2.43
CA ALA A 69 -6.79 -6.74 2.91
C ALA A 69 -6.80 -8.20 3.43
N ALA A 70 -6.13 -9.11 2.72
CA ALA A 70 -6.00 -10.51 3.15
C ALA A 70 -5.21 -10.64 4.45
N ARG A 71 -4.13 -9.86 4.64
CA ARG A 71 -3.37 -9.86 5.91
C ARG A 71 -4.21 -9.31 7.07
N LEU A 72 -4.94 -8.22 6.85
CA LEU A 72 -5.86 -7.67 7.84
C LEU A 72 -6.94 -8.69 8.23
N ALA A 73 -7.54 -9.35 7.26
CA ALA A 73 -8.56 -10.38 7.51
C ALA A 73 -7.99 -11.61 8.25
N ALA A 74 -6.75 -12.02 7.96
CA ALA A 74 -6.09 -13.14 8.62
C ALA A 74 -5.65 -12.81 10.06
N GLY A 75 -5.35 -11.54 10.36
CA GLY A 75 -4.97 -11.06 11.69
C GLY A 75 -6.16 -10.84 12.63
N VAL A 76 -7.38 -10.73 12.09
CA VAL A 76 -8.59 -10.56 12.90
C VAL A 76 -9.10 -11.93 13.33
N SER A 77 -8.88 -12.27 14.60
CA SER A 77 -9.60 -13.38 15.24
C SER A 77 -11.09 -13.04 15.33
N PRO A 78 -12.01 -13.94 14.94
CA PRO A 78 -13.45 -13.70 15.06
C PRO A 78 -13.94 -13.45 16.50
N MET A 79 -13.07 -13.67 17.49
CA MET A 79 -13.35 -13.55 18.92
C MET A 79 -12.53 -12.44 19.62
N LYS A 80 -11.78 -11.62 18.89
CA LYS A 80 -10.99 -10.53 19.46
C LYS A 80 -11.53 -9.21 18.92
N ASP A 81 -11.72 -8.25 19.80
CA ASP A 81 -12.06 -6.88 19.43
C ASP A 81 -11.06 -6.38 18.37
N TRP A 82 -11.55 -5.63 17.41
CA TRP A 82 -10.74 -5.00 16.37
C TRP A 82 -9.67 -4.13 17.03
N ASP A 83 -8.38 -4.47 16.83
CA ASP A 83 -7.26 -3.69 17.32
C ASP A 83 -6.74 -2.77 16.20
N VAL A 84 -7.08 -1.48 16.31
CA VAL A 84 -6.64 -0.47 15.34
C VAL A 84 -5.12 -0.36 15.25
N ARG A 85 -4.41 -0.61 16.36
CA ARG A 85 -2.95 -0.64 16.38
C ARG A 85 -2.42 -1.76 15.47
N GLU A 86 -2.98 -2.97 15.60
CA GLU A 86 -2.57 -4.10 14.77
C GLU A 86 -2.85 -3.83 13.28
N ALA A 87 -3.99 -3.22 12.95
CA ALA A 87 -4.29 -2.81 11.58
C ALA A 87 -3.22 -1.85 11.02
N TRP A 88 -2.77 -0.89 11.81
CA TRP A 88 -1.68 0.00 11.41
C TRP A 88 -0.35 -0.71 11.24
N LEU A 89 -0.02 -1.69 12.08
CA LEU A 89 1.18 -2.51 11.93
C LEU A 89 1.16 -3.33 10.63
N GLN A 90 -0.02 -3.65 10.08
CA GLN A 90 -0.14 -4.27 8.76
C GLN A 90 -0.03 -3.27 7.60
N ALA A 91 -0.36 -2.00 7.82
CA ALA A 91 -0.32 -0.95 6.81
C ALA A 91 1.07 -0.29 6.68
N LEU A 92 1.81 -0.16 7.77
CA LEU A 92 3.13 0.47 7.79
C LEU A 92 4.24 -0.42 7.19
N PRO A 93 5.30 0.17 6.60
CA PRO A 93 6.39 -0.54 5.92
C PRO A 93 7.41 -1.17 6.89
N LEU A 94 6.96 -2.06 7.78
CA LEU A 94 7.76 -2.63 8.86
C LEU A 94 8.70 -3.77 8.42
N ASP A 95 8.52 -4.31 7.22
CA ASP A 95 9.39 -5.34 6.63
C ASP A 95 9.62 -5.09 5.14
N ALA A 96 10.46 -5.92 4.53
CA ALA A 96 10.80 -5.80 3.12
C ALA A 96 9.59 -5.90 2.18
N VAL A 97 8.58 -6.74 2.51
CA VAL A 97 7.37 -6.90 1.70
C VAL A 97 6.52 -5.63 1.76
N ARG A 98 6.20 -5.16 2.98
CA ARG A 98 5.38 -3.96 3.19
C ARG A 98 6.09 -2.69 2.71
N ARG A 99 7.43 -2.63 2.81
CA ARG A 99 8.21 -1.52 2.24
C ARG A 99 8.10 -1.48 0.71
N ARG A 100 8.14 -2.63 0.04
CA ARG A 100 7.94 -2.73 -1.41
C ARG A 100 6.54 -2.27 -1.80
N GLU A 101 5.52 -2.64 -1.05
CA GLU A 101 4.14 -2.18 -1.24
C GLU A 101 4.02 -0.66 -1.09
N ALA A 102 4.68 -0.09 -0.08
CA ALA A 102 4.75 1.36 0.11
C ALA A 102 5.41 2.10 -1.07
N VAL A 103 6.49 1.54 -1.63
CA VAL A 103 7.13 2.09 -2.84
C VAL A 103 6.16 2.10 -4.02
N VAL A 104 5.37 1.04 -4.21
CA VAL A 104 4.33 0.98 -5.26
C VAL A 104 3.29 2.07 -5.06
N TRP A 105 2.76 2.21 -3.84
CA TRP A 105 1.78 3.24 -3.51
C TRP A 105 2.31 4.65 -3.77
N LEU A 106 3.52 4.98 -3.29
CA LEU A 106 4.17 6.27 -3.53
C LEU A 106 4.40 6.52 -5.04
N SER A 107 4.86 5.50 -5.77
CA SER A 107 5.05 5.58 -7.22
C SER A 107 3.74 5.84 -7.96
N THR A 108 2.65 5.22 -7.50
CA THR A 108 1.32 5.40 -8.08
C THR A 108 0.80 6.82 -7.88
N MET A 109 1.14 7.47 -6.76
CA MET A 109 0.79 8.88 -6.52
C MET A 109 1.43 9.81 -7.57
N MET A 110 2.65 9.52 -8.02
CA MET A 110 3.34 10.31 -9.05
C MET A 110 2.66 10.19 -10.43
N GLU A 111 1.93 9.10 -10.69
CA GLU A 111 1.22 8.81 -11.93
C GLU A 111 -0.30 9.10 -11.85
N ALA A 112 -0.76 9.84 -10.86
CA ALA A 112 -2.17 10.15 -10.64
C ALA A 112 -2.82 11.00 -11.76
N HIS A 113 -2.03 11.45 -12.76
CA HIS A 113 -2.56 12.08 -13.96
C HIS A 113 -3.29 11.09 -14.89
N SER A 114 -2.92 9.80 -14.87
CA SER A 114 -3.61 8.74 -15.62
C SER A 114 -4.98 8.42 -15.00
N PRO A 115 -6.10 8.41 -15.78
CA PRO A 115 -7.42 8.08 -15.24
C PRO A 115 -7.49 6.67 -14.62
N VAL A 116 -6.80 5.68 -15.23
CA VAL A 116 -6.78 4.29 -14.76
C VAL A 116 -6.06 4.19 -13.42
N VAL A 117 -4.91 4.84 -13.30
CA VAL A 117 -4.13 4.89 -12.05
C VAL A 117 -4.89 5.64 -10.97
N ARG A 118 -5.50 6.77 -11.31
CA ARG A 118 -6.27 7.59 -10.37
C ARG A 118 -7.44 6.83 -9.75
N ALA A 119 -8.15 6.00 -10.53
CA ALA A 119 -9.26 5.22 -10.02
C ALA A 119 -8.82 4.26 -8.91
N VAL A 120 -7.78 3.47 -9.13
CA VAL A 120 -7.26 2.50 -8.13
C VAL A 120 -6.63 3.24 -6.94
N LEU A 121 -5.92 4.35 -7.18
CA LEU A 121 -5.35 5.17 -6.12
C LEU A 121 -6.44 5.78 -5.23
N ALA A 122 -7.57 6.22 -5.80
CA ALA A 122 -8.70 6.75 -5.05
C ALA A 122 -9.30 5.69 -4.10
N GLU A 123 -9.40 4.45 -4.55
CA GLU A 123 -9.85 3.35 -3.70
C GLU A 123 -8.85 3.03 -2.57
N ALA A 124 -7.54 2.98 -2.89
CA ALA A 124 -6.49 2.77 -1.88
C ALA A 124 -6.50 3.88 -0.81
N ASN A 125 -6.68 5.14 -1.24
CA ASN A 125 -6.78 6.27 -0.33
C ASN A 125 -8.06 6.19 0.53
N ALA A 126 -9.19 5.78 -0.04
CA ALA A 126 -10.43 5.62 0.70
C ALA A 126 -10.32 4.54 1.80
N ASP A 127 -9.57 3.46 1.55
CA ASP A 127 -9.31 2.42 2.56
C ASP A 127 -8.49 2.98 3.72
N LEU A 128 -7.42 3.73 3.44
CA LEU A 128 -6.61 4.39 4.47
C LEU A 128 -7.37 5.48 5.23
N ASP A 129 -8.18 6.27 4.55
CA ASP A 129 -9.02 7.32 5.18
C ASP A 129 -10.06 6.69 6.12
N ARG A 130 -10.59 5.51 5.75
CA ARG A 130 -11.49 4.72 6.60
C ARG A 130 -10.74 4.22 7.84
N LEU A 131 -9.53 3.67 7.68
CA LEU A 131 -8.70 3.23 8.80
C LEU A 131 -8.39 4.39 9.74
N CYS A 132 -8.01 5.56 9.22
CA CYS A 132 -7.79 6.76 10.04
C CYS A 132 -9.03 7.13 10.85
N ARG A 133 -10.20 7.15 10.22
CA ARG A 133 -11.47 7.49 10.89
C ARG A 133 -11.79 6.50 12.00
N VAL A 134 -11.77 5.20 11.71
CA VAL A 134 -12.06 4.17 12.72
C VAL A 134 -11.09 4.27 13.88
N THR A 135 -9.79 4.49 13.62
CA THR A 135 -8.79 4.67 14.66
C THR A 135 -9.11 5.84 15.59
N VAL A 136 -9.44 6.99 15.03
CA VAL A 136 -9.73 8.21 15.80
C VAL A 136 -11.01 8.05 16.62
N GLU A 137 -12.04 7.40 16.06
CA GLU A 137 -13.31 7.09 16.76
C GLU A 137 -13.08 6.12 17.94
N GLU A 138 -12.32 5.04 17.74
CA GLU A 138 -11.97 4.06 18.76
C GLU A 138 -11.12 4.66 19.90
N LEU A 139 -10.28 5.66 19.59
CA LEU A 139 -9.49 6.38 20.59
C LEU A 139 -10.29 7.43 21.37
N GLY A 140 -11.60 7.54 21.13
CA GLY A 140 -12.51 8.37 21.91
C GLY A 140 -12.80 9.76 21.36
N CYS A 141 -12.23 10.14 20.22
CA CYS A 141 -12.54 11.42 19.58
C CYS A 141 -13.98 11.43 19.09
N ARG A 142 -14.75 12.48 19.43
CA ARG A 142 -16.17 12.64 19.05
C ARG A 142 -16.44 13.89 18.22
N GLU A 143 -15.75 14.98 18.49
CA GLU A 143 -16.07 16.28 17.92
C GLU A 143 -15.20 16.66 16.72
N SER A 144 -13.93 16.26 16.72
CA SER A 144 -12.93 16.66 15.71
C SER A 144 -12.53 15.52 14.79
N ILE A 145 -13.35 14.49 14.62
CA ILE A 145 -13.02 13.26 13.86
C ILE A 145 -12.41 13.57 12.49
N ALA A 146 -12.98 14.51 11.74
CA ALA A 146 -12.51 14.81 10.40
C ALA A 146 -11.11 15.41 10.36
N ILE A 147 -10.77 16.29 11.32
CA ILE A 147 -9.45 16.92 11.36
C ILE A 147 -8.39 15.97 11.94
N GLU A 148 -8.75 15.24 12.98
CA GLU A 148 -7.85 14.26 13.60
C GLU A 148 -7.55 13.09 12.64
N SER A 149 -8.54 12.62 11.87
CA SER A 149 -8.31 11.61 10.83
C SER A 149 -7.34 12.10 9.74
N ARG A 150 -7.45 13.36 9.32
CA ARG A 150 -6.51 13.95 8.36
C ARG A 150 -5.11 14.13 8.95
N ALA A 151 -5.02 14.50 10.23
CA ALA A 151 -3.74 14.63 10.92
C ALA A 151 -3.05 13.27 11.07
N LEU A 152 -3.80 12.23 11.47
CA LEU A 152 -3.31 10.84 11.52
C LEU A 152 -2.87 10.38 10.13
N ARG A 153 -3.64 10.65 9.08
CA ARG A 153 -3.29 10.33 7.71
C ARG A 153 -1.96 10.99 7.31
N ALA A 154 -1.82 12.29 7.51
CA ALA A 154 -0.61 13.04 7.17
C ALA A 154 0.62 12.50 7.95
N PHE A 155 0.42 12.12 9.21
CA PHE A 155 1.47 11.53 10.04
C PHE A 155 1.91 10.15 9.49
N THR A 156 0.98 9.26 9.20
CA THR A 156 1.30 7.91 8.71
C THR A 156 1.85 7.91 7.28
N ASP A 157 1.37 8.82 6.41
CA ASP A 157 1.94 9.05 5.08
C ASP A 157 3.40 9.56 5.19
N GLY A 158 3.66 10.45 6.14
CA GLY A 158 5.02 10.94 6.46
C GLY A 158 5.94 9.82 6.95
N LEU A 159 5.48 8.95 7.85
CA LEU A 159 6.24 7.78 8.29
C LEU A 159 6.57 6.86 7.10
N THR A 160 5.58 6.58 6.27
CA THR A 160 5.74 5.72 5.09
C THR A 160 6.75 6.29 4.10
N LEU A 161 6.67 7.59 3.81
CA LEU A 161 7.61 8.28 2.92
C LEU A 161 9.04 8.21 3.46
N ASN A 162 9.24 8.50 4.74
CA ASN A 162 10.55 8.49 5.37
C ASN A 162 11.13 7.06 5.46
N ALA A 163 10.32 6.05 5.75
CA ALA A 163 10.77 4.66 5.78
C ALA A 163 11.22 4.14 4.41
N VAL A 164 10.65 4.67 3.32
CA VAL A 164 11.11 4.36 1.96
C VAL A 164 12.37 5.14 1.60
N ALA A 165 12.44 6.41 1.99
CA ALA A 165 13.57 7.29 1.67
C ALA A 165 14.84 6.97 2.47
N ASP A 166 14.69 6.67 3.77
CA ASP A 166 15.81 6.33 4.68
C ASP A 166 15.43 5.16 5.60
N PRO A 167 15.52 3.92 5.09
CA PRO A 167 15.12 2.73 5.84
C PRO A 167 16.03 2.40 7.03
N GLN A 168 17.17 3.05 7.17
CA GLN A 168 18.05 2.86 8.33
C GLN A 168 17.65 3.76 9.50
N ALA A 169 17.29 5.01 9.20
CA ALA A 169 16.79 5.96 10.20
C ALA A 169 15.34 5.71 10.60
N PHE A 170 14.54 5.10 9.71
CA PHE A 170 13.13 4.77 9.91
C PHE A 170 12.91 3.26 9.79
N ASP A 171 13.53 2.50 10.69
CA ASP A 171 13.37 1.05 10.79
C ASP A 171 12.02 0.66 11.44
N SER A 172 11.76 -0.64 11.56
CA SER A 172 10.52 -1.16 12.14
C SER A 172 10.27 -0.71 13.57
N ASP A 173 11.33 -0.55 14.38
CA ASP A 173 11.21 -0.20 15.78
C ASP A 173 10.87 1.29 15.92
N VAL A 174 11.53 2.14 15.14
CA VAL A 174 11.24 3.58 15.07
C VAL A 174 9.81 3.83 14.59
N LEU A 175 9.37 3.14 13.52
CA LEU A 175 8.01 3.28 12.98
C LEU A 175 6.95 2.84 14.00
N THR A 176 7.17 1.71 14.67
CA THR A 176 6.26 1.18 15.69
C THR A 176 6.18 2.13 16.89
N LEU A 177 7.32 2.59 17.39
CA LEU A 177 7.36 3.53 18.52
C LEU A 177 6.71 4.87 18.19
N ALA A 178 6.95 5.40 16.99
CA ALA A 178 6.34 6.64 16.52
C ALA A 178 4.81 6.51 16.42
N LEU A 179 4.32 5.40 15.87
CA LEU A 179 2.88 5.10 15.82
C LEU A 179 2.28 5.04 17.22
N ASP A 180 2.85 4.21 18.11
CA ASP A 180 2.36 4.01 19.48
C ASP A 180 2.32 5.33 20.26
N THR A 181 3.36 6.15 20.10
CA THR A 181 3.43 7.48 20.72
C THR A 181 2.32 8.40 20.22
N TYR A 182 2.08 8.38 18.91
CA TYR A 182 1.05 9.23 18.30
C TYR A 182 -0.36 8.80 18.71
N LEU A 183 -0.66 7.49 18.70
CA LEU A 183 -1.95 6.94 19.13
C LEU A 183 -2.22 7.23 20.62
N ALA A 184 -1.21 7.05 21.49
CA ALA A 184 -1.31 7.40 22.89
C ALA A 184 -1.63 8.88 23.11
N ARG A 185 -1.04 9.77 22.31
CA ARG A 185 -1.31 11.22 22.37
C ARG A 185 -2.73 11.56 21.97
N ILE A 186 -3.26 10.95 20.91
CA ILE A 186 -4.68 11.11 20.52
C ILE A 186 -5.57 10.66 21.69
N LYS A 187 -5.35 9.47 22.23
CA LYS A 187 -6.15 8.91 23.32
C LYS A 187 -6.15 9.81 24.56
N LEU A 188 -5.01 10.39 24.94
CA LEU A 188 -4.91 11.29 26.09
C LEU A 188 -5.68 12.60 25.88
N ASN A 189 -5.71 13.14 24.66
CA ASN A 189 -6.41 14.37 24.34
C ASN A 189 -7.94 14.24 24.44
N PHE A 190 -8.48 13.02 24.38
CA PHE A 190 -9.92 12.75 24.39
C PHE A 190 -10.38 11.89 25.59
N ALA A 191 -9.49 11.57 26.52
CA ALA A 191 -9.81 10.80 27.74
C ALA A 191 -10.49 11.63 28.86
N THR A 192 -10.84 12.88 28.57
CA THR A 192 -11.60 13.79 29.45
C THR A 192 -13.02 13.91 28.94
#